data_bd99be58d0fbdeec0413d539adf9411f
#
_entry.id   bd99be58d0fbdeec0413d539adf9411f
#
_cell.length_a   1.000
_cell.length_b   1.000
_cell.length_c   1.000
_cell.angle_alpha   90.00
_cell.angle_beta   90.00
_cell.angle_gamma   90.00
#
_symmetry.space_group_name_H-M   'P 1'
#
loop_
_entity.id
_entity.type
_entity.pdbx_description
1 polymer ?
#
loop_
_entity_poly.entity_id
_entity_poly.type
_entity_poly.pdbx_seq_one_letter_code
_entity_poly.pdbx_strand_id
1 'polypeptide(L)'
;FSVIIILGGMKVIGFTDVIQVVVLIIGGFATTYVALTLVSDHFGLGKDALAGFKQLMVDSPKHFNLIVDKPTEQSTQEEINKYLMLPGIGMYLAGIWIVNLNYWGCNQYITQRALGADLKTARTGILFAGFLKLLMPIIVMLPGIAAYVLYKNGALQEEMAPGGNFNADNAYSAILGFLPNGMKGLSLAALTAAIVASLAGKANSIATIFTMDIYNKYMDKNASEKKLIKIGKITIVVSIIVSLLFTWDDLLGIGGAGGFTFIQKYTGFISPGVFAMFLLGMFWKRTTGSAGIAGLITGFVLSVCLNKYAPPRFRHETF
;
A
#
# COMPACT_ATOMS: atom_id res chain seq x y z
N PHE A 1 -7.12 -15.11 14.03
CA PHE A 1 -7.29 -14.24 12.88
C PHE A 1 -8.19 -14.87 11.83
N SER A 2 -7.72 -15.94 11.20
CA SER A 2 -8.47 -16.74 10.23
C SER A 2 -9.84 -17.17 10.77
N VAL A 3 -9.97 -17.40 12.08
CA VAL A 3 -11.24 -17.77 12.73
C VAL A 3 -12.31 -16.66 12.61
N ILE A 4 -11.94 -15.39 12.76
CA ILE A 4 -12.90 -14.27 12.65
C ILE A 4 -13.43 -14.18 11.21
N ILE A 5 -12.56 -14.37 10.20
CA ILE A 5 -12.94 -14.33 8.78
C ILE A 5 -13.86 -15.52 8.43
N ILE A 6 -13.46 -16.70 8.89
CA ILE A 6 -14.18 -17.97 8.62
C ILE A 6 -15.58 -17.96 9.25
N LEU A 7 -15.75 -17.30 10.38
CA LEU A 7 -17.03 -17.25 11.13
C LEU A 7 -17.88 -16.02 10.77
N GLY A 8 -17.26 -14.85 10.59
CA GLY A 8 -17.98 -13.58 10.48
C GLY A 8 -18.32 -13.12 9.06
N GLY A 9 -17.58 -13.58 8.05
CA GLY A 9 -17.75 -13.19 6.65
C GLY A 9 -17.62 -11.69 6.40
N MET A 10 -18.02 -11.24 5.21
CA MET A 10 -17.88 -9.86 4.73
C MET A 10 -18.60 -8.80 5.59
N LYS A 11 -19.76 -9.15 6.17
CA LYS A 11 -20.58 -8.20 6.93
C LYS A 11 -19.89 -7.75 8.21
N VAL A 12 -19.27 -8.66 8.93
CA VAL A 12 -18.55 -8.37 10.18
C VAL A 12 -17.30 -7.52 9.86
N ILE A 13 -16.58 -7.86 8.78
CA ILE A 13 -15.42 -7.09 8.31
C ILE A 13 -15.82 -5.64 8.04
N GLY A 14 -16.96 -5.40 7.36
CA GLY A 14 -17.42 -4.05 7.06
C GLY A 14 -17.68 -3.19 8.30
N PHE A 15 -18.29 -3.73 9.35
CA PHE A 15 -18.52 -2.99 10.58
C PHE A 15 -17.21 -2.70 11.37
N THR A 16 -16.33 -3.69 11.45
CA THR A 16 -15.05 -3.50 12.14
C THR A 16 -14.14 -2.50 11.40
N ASP A 17 -14.16 -2.50 10.06
CA ASP A 17 -13.39 -1.56 9.25
C ASP A 17 -13.75 -0.10 9.55
N VAL A 18 -15.04 0.22 9.75
CA VAL A 18 -15.48 1.60 10.07
C VAL A 18 -14.87 2.08 11.39
N ILE A 19 -14.96 1.27 12.44
CA ILE A 19 -14.39 1.60 13.75
C ILE A 19 -12.88 1.78 13.65
N GLN A 20 -12.22 0.87 12.96
CA GLN A 20 -10.77 0.90 12.77
C GLN A 20 -10.31 2.15 12.02
N VAL A 21 -10.99 2.54 10.95
CA VAL A 21 -10.65 3.75 10.17
C VAL A 21 -10.77 5.00 11.05
N VAL A 22 -11.81 5.13 11.86
CA VAL A 22 -11.97 6.27 12.78
C VAL A 22 -10.81 6.33 13.77
N VAL A 23 -10.48 5.20 14.41
CA VAL A 23 -9.38 5.14 15.38
C VAL A 23 -8.01 5.38 14.71
N LEU A 24 -7.80 4.87 13.49
CA LEU A 24 -6.58 5.13 12.73
C LEU A 24 -6.41 6.61 12.37
N ILE A 25 -7.47 7.29 11.97
CA ILE A 25 -7.42 8.72 11.66
C ILE A 25 -7.09 9.52 12.90
N ILE A 26 -7.76 9.27 14.02
CA ILE A 26 -7.50 9.94 15.30
C ILE A 26 -6.08 9.66 15.79
N GLY A 27 -5.66 8.40 15.81
CA GLY A 27 -4.31 7.99 16.20
C GLY A 27 -3.24 8.55 15.28
N GLY A 28 -3.50 8.62 13.97
CA GLY A 28 -2.60 9.20 12.99
C GLY A 28 -2.41 10.70 13.16
N PHE A 29 -3.47 11.47 13.39
CA PHE A 29 -3.35 12.90 13.72
C PHE A 29 -2.62 13.13 15.03
N ALA A 30 -2.88 12.32 16.05
CA ALA A 30 -2.18 12.39 17.32
C ALA A 30 -0.67 12.08 17.15
N THR A 31 -0.32 11.08 16.36
CA THR A 31 1.07 10.75 16.03
C THR A 31 1.74 11.90 15.28
N THR A 32 1.06 12.50 14.31
CA THR A 32 1.55 13.68 13.58
C THR A 32 1.79 14.87 14.52
N TYR A 33 0.84 15.15 15.40
CA TYR A 33 0.98 16.23 16.39
C TYR A 33 2.20 16.00 17.29
N VAL A 34 2.38 14.79 17.82
CA VAL A 34 3.53 14.45 18.64
C VAL A 34 4.84 14.54 17.85
N ALA A 35 4.86 14.03 16.63
CA ALA A 35 6.04 14.12 15.76
C ALA A 35 6.49 15.56 15.52
N LEU A 36 5.53 16.46 15.23
CA LEU A 36 5.81 17.88 15.00
C LEU A 36 6.26 18.60 16.29
N THR A 37 5.67 18.27 17.43
CA THR A 37 6.10 18.83 18.72
C THR A 37 7.49 18.34 19.11
N LEU A 38 7.87 17.09 18.82
CA LEU A 38 9.22 16.57 19.03
C LEU A 38 10.26 17.32 18.18
N VAL A 39 9.94 17.60 16.92
CA VAL A 39 10.80 18.42 16.05
C VAL A 39 10.97 19.82 16.65
N SER A 40 9.86 20.47 17.04
CA SER A 40 9.91 21.80 17.64
C SER A 40 10.75 21.86 18.92
N ASP A 41 10.59 20.87 19.79
CA ASP A 41 11.33 20.74 21.04
C ASP A 41 12.84 20.51 20.79
N HIS A 42 13.15 19.62 19.83
CA HIS A 42 14.54 19.32 19.46
C HIS A 42 15.31 20.54 18.94
N PHE A 43 14.65 21.42 18.18
CA PHE A 43 15.25 22.66 17.67
C PHE A 43 15.11 23.86 18.63
N GLY A 44 14.66 23.65 19.86
CA GLY A 44 14.55 24.70 20.88
C GLY A 44 13.43 25.71 20.62
N LEU A 45 12.43 25.36 19.79
CA LEU A 45 11.31 26.25 19.45
C LEU A 45 10.10 26.09 20.42
N GLY A 46 10.27 25.32 21.49
CA GLY A 46 9.19 24.95 22.40
C GLY A 46 8.34 23.79 21.86
N LYS A 47 7.23 23.49 22.55
CA LYS A 47 6.34 22.38 22.16
C LYS A 47 5.19 22.88 21.27
N ASP A 48 5.51 23.49 20.14
CA ASP A 48 4.55 24.00 19.17
C ASP A 48 4.60 23.19 17.85
N ALA A 49 3.53 22.48 17.56
CA ALA A 49 3.44 21.66 16.34
C ALA A 49 3.55 22.48 15.05
N LEU A 50 3.06 23.72 15.03
CA LEU A 50 3.14 24.60 13.85
C LEU A 50 4.59 25.07 13.63
N ALA A 51 5.30 25.43 14.70
CA ALA A 51 6.72 25.74 14.64
C ALA A 51 7.53 24.53 14.14
N GLY A 52 7.24 23.33 14.65
CA GLY A 52 7.84 22.08 14.17
C GLY A 52 7.58 21.82 12.69
N PHE A 53 6.38 22.04 12.21
CA PHE A 53 6.05 21.90 10.78
C PHE A 53 6.85 22.90 9.91
N LYS A 54 6.93 24.16 10.33
CA LYS A 54 7.75 25.17 9.63
C LYS A 54 9.22 24.77 9.60
N GLN A 55 9.73 24.22 10.70
CA GLN A 55 11.12 23.74 10.79
C GLN A 55 11.37 22.56 9.83
N LEU A 56 10.44 21.63 9.70
CA LEU A 56 10.55 20.56 8.70
C LEU A 56 10.69 21.10 7.28
N MET A 57 9.91 22.12 6.92
CA MET A 57 9.98 22.74 5.59
C MET A 57 11.32 23.44 5.35
N VAL A 58 11.95 23.99 6.40
CA VAL A 58 13.27 24.63 6.30
C VAL A 58 14.40 23.59 6.25
N ASP A 59 14.35 22.57 7.10
CA ASP A 59 15.44 21.58 7.20
C ASP A 59 15.41 20.54 6.06
N SER A 60 14.24 20.22 5.55
CA SER A 60 14.05 19.19 4.52
C SER A 60 13.12 19.63 3.39
N PRO A 61 13.38 20.76 2.70
CA PRO A 61 12.48 21.27 1.66
C PRO A 61 12.28 20.28 0.49
N LYS A 62 13.30 19.48 0.18
CA LYS A 62 13.24 18.48 -0.90
C LYS A 62 12.21 17.36 -0.63
N HIS A 63 11.81 17.11 0.63
CA HIS A 63 10.80 16.12 0.97
C HIS A 63 9.37 16.59 0.72
N PHE A 64 9.17 17.89 0.50
CA PHE A 64 7.89 18.49 0.15
C PHE A 64 7.71 18.67 -1.36
N ASN A 65 8.74 18.39 -2.16
CA ASN A 65 8.65 18.41 -3.61
C ASN A 65 8.15 17.06 -4.12
N LEU A 66 6.99 17.05 -4.73
CA LEU A 66 6.39 15.84 -5.33
C LEU A 66 7.06 15.45 -6.64
N ILE A 67 7.59 16.41 -7.38
CA ILE A 67 8.24 16.19 -8.68
C ILE A 67 9.75 16.27 -8.46
N VAL A 68 10.43 15.18 -8.74
CA VAL A 68 11.89 15.12 -8.67
C VAL A 68 12.45 15.62 -10.00
N ASP A 69 13.40 16.57 -9.94
CA ASP A 69 14.04 17.12 -11.12
C ASP A 69 14.91 16.07 -11.82
N LYS A 70 14.97 16.16 -13.15
CA LYS A 70 15.80 15.27 -13.96
C LYS A 70 17.28 15.47 -13.58
N PRO A 71 18.05 14.38 -13.32
CA PRO A 71 19.47 14.48 -13.00
C PRO A 71 20.25 15.10 -14.16
N THR A 72 21.23 15.92 -13.78
CA THR A 72 22.23 16.48 -14.68
C THR A 72 23.54 15.71 -14.55
N GLU A 73 24.54 16.02 -15.37
CA GLU A 73 25.87 15.42 -15.28
C GLU A 73 26.59 15.69 -13.95
N GLN A 74 26.14 16.72 -13.23
CA GLN A 74 26.68 17.11 -11.91
C GLN A 74 25.90 16.52 -10.73
N SER A 75 24.82 15.77 -11.00
CA SER A 75 23.98 15.19 -9.96
C SER A 75 24.71 14.08 -9.20
N THR A 76 24.50 14.04 -7.90
CA THR A 76 25.04 12.98 -7.04
C THR A 76 24.36 11.64 -7.35
N GLN A 77 25.05 10.53 -7.02
CA GLN A 77 24.46 9.18 -7.18
C GLN A 77 23.16 9.01 -6.40
N GLU A 78 23.02 9.69 -5.27
CA GLU A 78 21.80 9.70 -4.47
C GLU A 78 20.64 10.39 -5.21
N GLU A 79 20.87 11.53 -5.82
CA GLU A 79 19.86 12.25 -6.63
C GLU A 79 19.46 11.45 -7.85
N ILE A 80 20.42 10.80 -8.51
CA ILE A 80 20.15 9.88 -9.61
C ILE A 80 19.25 8.73 -9.13
N ASN A 81 19.60 8.06 -8.03
CA ASN A 81 18.82 6.96 -7.48
C ASN A 81 17.41 7.41 -7.08
N LYS A 82 17.27 8.61 -6.51
CA LYS A 82 15.97 9.18 -6.13
C LYS A 82 15.10 9.45 -7.37
N TYR A 83 15.67 10.00 -8.44
CA TYR A 83 14.95 10.19 -9.69
C TYR A 83 14.56 8.87 -10.34
N LEU A 84 15.41 7.85 -10.22
CA LEU A 84 15.12 6.51 -10.73
C LEU A 84 13.96 5.82 -9.99
N MET A 85 13.75 6.14 -8.71
CA MET A 85 12.59 5.63 -7.94
C MET A 85 11.31 6.42 -8.24
N LEU A 86 11.43 7.71 -8.52
CA LEU A 86 10.30 8.63 -8.75
C LEU A 86 10.58 9.48 -10.00
N PRO A 87 10.46 8.92 -11.21
CA PRO A 87 10.88 9.57 -12.45
C PRO A 87 9.95 10.74 -12.81
N GLY A 88 10.24 11.92 -12.25
CA GLY A 88 9.69 13.21 -12.64
C GLY A 88 8.20 13.25 -12.98
N ILE A 89 7.83 14.17 -13.86
CA ILE A 89 6.44 14.41 -14.24
C ILE A 89 5.83 13.26 -15.07
N GLY A 90 6.64 12.48 -15.77
CA GLY A 90 6.17 11.35 -16.60
C GLY A 90 5.45 10.29 -15.79
N MET A 91 5.92 10.02 -14.55
CA MET A 91 5.24 9.10 -13.63
C MET A 91 3.83 9.58 -13.29
N TYR A 92 3.64 10.89 -13.06
CA TYR A 92 2.34 11.46 -12.69
C TYR A 92 1.38 11.50 -13.87
N LEU A 93 1.87 11.73 -15.09
CA LEU A 93 1.03 11.82 -16.29
C LEU A 93 0.62 10.44 -16.83
N ALA A 94 1.44 9.42 -16.68
CA ALA A 94 1.19 8.10 -17.25
C ALA A 94 1.17 6.97 -16.21
N GLY A 95 2.25 6.72 -15.49
CA GLY A 95 2.42 5.53 -14.65
C GLY A 95 1.42 5.43 -13.50
N ILE A 96 1.23 6.50 -12.77
CA ILE A 96 0.39 6.52 -11.56
C ILE A 96 -1.11 6.28 -11.87
N TRP A 97 -1.57 6.69 -13.04
CA TRP A 97 -2.95 6.46 -13.49
C TRP A 97 -3.22 4.98 -13.69
N ILE A 98 -2.29 4.24 -14.32
CA ILE A 98 -2.41 2.80 -14.57
C ILE A 98 -2.56 2.06 -13.24
N VAL A 99 -1.67 2.34 -12.29
CA VAL A 99 -1.69 1.69 -10.96
C VAL A 99 -2.96 2.02 -10.19
N ASN A 100 -3.37 3.29 -10.17
CA ASN A 100 -4.58 3.71 -9.45
C ASN A 100 -5.86 3.17 -10.08
N LEU A 101 -6.00 3.23 -11.41
CA LEU A 101 -7.17 2.68 -12.09
C LEU A 101 -7.25 1.17 -11.94
N ASN A 102 -6.11 0.46 -12.02
CA ASN A 102 -6.05 -0.95 -11.73
C ASN A 102 -6.48 -1.26 -10.27
N TYR A 103 -5.94 -0.52 -9.30
CA TYR A 103 -6.26 -0.75 -7.89
C TYR A 103 -7.74 -0.50 -7.58
N TRP A 104 -8.30 0.62 -8.03
CA TRP A 104 -9.67 1.01 -7.71
C TRP A 104 -10.73 0.35 -8.57
N GLY A 105 -10.43 0.02 -9.82
CA GLY A 105 -11.40 -0.50 -10.79
C GLY A 105 -11.29 -2.00 -11.08
N CYS A 106 -10.08 -2.57 -11.00
CA CYS A 106 -9.84 -3.94 -11.45
C CYS A 106 -9.49 -4.91 -10.31
N ASN A 107 -9.34 -4.41 -9.09
CA ASN A 107 -8.95 -5.24 -7.96
C ASN A 107 -10.18 -5.82 -7.24
N GLN A 108 -10.29 -7.15 -7.21
CA GLN A 108 -11.38 -7.88 -6.55
C GLN A 108 -11.57 -7.49 -5.09
N TYR A 109 -10.49 -7.25 -4.36
CA TYR A 109 -10.53 -6.83 -2.96
C TYR A 109 -11.31 -5.52 -2.74
N ILE A 110 -11.24 -4.58 -3.69
CA ILE A 110 -11.97 -3.31 -3.64
C ILE A 110 -13.37 -3.47 -4.22
N THR A 111 -13.48 -4.05 -5.43
CA THR A 111 -14.72 -4.10 -6.18
C THR A 111 -15.80 -4.95 -5.51
N GLN A 112 -15.42 -6.05 -4.85
CA GLN A 112 -16.40 -6.89 -4.15
C GLN A 112 -17.12 -6.16 -2.99
N ARG A 113 -16.46 -5.16 -2.36
CA ARG A 113 -17.08 -4.32 -1.33
C ARG A 113 -18.09 -3.34 -1.94
N ALA A 114 -17.77 -2.76 -3.08
CA ALA A 114 -18.65 -1.86 -3.81
C ALA A 114 -19.87 -2.61 -4.38
N LEU A 115 -19.69 -3.84 -4.88
CA LEU A 115 -20.78 -4.67 -5.42
C LEU A 115 -21.75 -5.17 -4.34
N GLY A 116 -21.38 -5.13 -3.07
CA GLY A 116 -22.26 -5.47 -1.94
C GLY A 116 -23.28 -4.39 -1.57
N ALA A 117 -23.24 -3.22 -2.23
CA ALA A 117 -24.11 -2.07 -1.97
C ALA A 117 -24.88 -1.66 -3.23
N ASP A 118 -25.95 -0.86 -3.07
CA ASP A 118 -26.60 -0.21 -4.18
C ASP A 118 -25.68 0.80 -4.88
N LEU A 119 -25.95 1.11 -6.14
CA LEU A 119 -25.09 1.93 -6.99
C LEU A 119 -24.81 3.32 -6.39
N LYS A 120 -25.82 3.95 -5.76
CA LYS A 120 -25.67 5.27 -5.12
C LYS A 120 -24.72 5.19 -3.94
N THR A 121 -24.92 4.24 -3.06
CA THR A 121 -24.06 4.01 -1.87
C THR A 121 -22.63 3.64 -2.29
N ALA A 122 -22.46 2.76 -3.28
CA ALA A 122 -21.15 2.38 -3.80
C ALA A 122 -20.37 3.59 -4.34
N ARG A 123 -21.01 4.42 -5.18
CA ARG A 123 -20.39 5.64 -5.73
C ARG A 123 -20.01 6.64 -4.65
N THR A 124 -20.92 6.91 -3.72
CA THR A 124 -20.67 7.83 -2.60
C THR A 124 -19.54 7.32 -1.71
N GLY A 125 -19.52 6.01 -1.43
CA GLY A 125 -18.48 5.37 -0.62
C GLY A 125 -17.09 5.46 -1.27
N ILE A 126 -16.98 5.22 -2.58
CA ILE A 126 -15.72 5.35 -3.31
C ILE A 126 -15.22 6.79 -3.33
N LEU A 127 -16.10 7.77 -3.57
CA LEU A 127 -15.76 9.19 -3.53
C LEU A 127 -15.30 9.63 -2.12
N PHE A 128 -16.01 9.16 -1.08
CA PHE A 128 -15.62 9.42 0.30
C PHE A 128 -14.28 8.79 0.67
N ALA A 129 -14.02 7.56 0.22
CA ALA A 129 -12.72 6.92 0.39
C ALA A 129 -11.60 7.70 -0.31
N GLY A 130 -11.86 8.24 -1.51
CA GLY A 130 -10.94 9.15 -2.21
C GLY A 130 -10.65 10.40 -1.40
N PHE A 131 -11.68 11.02 -0.81
CA PHE A 131 -11.52 12.17 0.08
C PHE A 131 -10.67 11.85 1.31
N LEU A 132 -10.93 10.72 1.99
CA LEU A 132 -10.12 10.29 3.14
C LEU A 132 -8.65 10.06 2.76
N LYS A 133 -8.38 9.64 1.53
CA LYS A 133 -7.00 9.49 1.04
C LYS A 133 -6.21 10.79 1.00
N LEU A 134 -6.87 11.95 0.88
CA LEU A 134 -6.21 13.26 0.95
C LEU A 134 -5.63 13.55 2.35
N LEU A 135 -6.09 12.86 3.39
CA LEU A 135 -5.55 12.98 4.74
C LEU A 135 -4.26 12.16 4.94
N MET A 136 -4.01 11.18 4.07
CA MET A 136 -2.86 10.26 4.23
C MET A 136 -1.50 10.96 4.27
N PRO A 137 -1.19 11.98 3.44
CA PRO A 137 0.06 12.72 3.54
C PRO A 137 0.29 13.29 4.94
N ILE A 138 -0.75 13.83 5.56
CA ILE A 138 -0.65 14.41 6.91
C ILE A 138 -0.40 13.31 7.96
N ILE A 139 -1.13 12.20 7.85
CA ILE A 139 -1.12 11.13 8.86
C ILE A 139 0.12 10.23 8.74
N VAL A 140 0.63 10.02 7.53
CA VAL A 140 1.70 9.05 7.26
C VAL A 140 3.01 9.72 6.89
N MET A 141 2.98 10.70 5.96
CA MET A 141 4.21 11.29 5.43
C MET A 141 4.85 12.27 6.42
N LEU A 142 4.07 13.12 7.09
CA LEU A 142 4.64 14.09 8.03
C LEU A 142 5.36 13.44 9.21
N PRO A 143 4.81 12.41 9.89
CA PRO A 143 5.56 11.70 10.93
C PRO A 143 6.84 11.05 10.40
N GLY A 144 6.81 10.50 9.17
CA GLY A 144 7.98 9.92 8.53
C GLY A 144 9.08 10.95 8.26
N ILE A 145 8.72 12.11 7.71
CA ILE A 145 9.68 13.22 7.49
C ILE A 145 10.21 13.73 8.82
N ALA A 146 9.37 13.86 9.84
CA ALA A 146 9.77 14.27 11.18
C ALA A 146 10.80 13.31 11.79
N ALA A 147 10.54 12.00 11.71
CA ALA A 147 11.49 10.99 12.18
C ALA A 147 12.82 11.05 11.44
N TYR A 148 12.81 11.23 10.13
CA TYR A 148 14.03 11.40 9.32
C TYR A 148 14.82 12.65 9.72
N VAL A 149 14.14 13.79 9.91
CA VAL A 149 14.79 15.05 10.32
C VAL A 149 15.40 14.92 11.70
N LEU A 150 14.68 14.33 12.65
CA LEU A 150 15.21 14.05 13.99
C LEU A 150 16.41 13.12 13.95
N TYR A 151 16.36 12.05 13.16
CA TYR A 151 17.49 11.14 12.95
C TYR A 151 18.71 11.86 12.38
N LYS A 152 18.53 12.65 11.31
CA LYS A 152 19.59 13.42 10.66
C LYS A 152 20.28 14.41 11.62
N ASN A 153 19.54 14.95 12.57
CA ASN A 153 20.03 15.90 13.57
C ASN A 153 20.46 15.22 14.89
N GLY A 154 20.69 13.91 14.89
CA GLY A 154 21.28 13.17 16.00
C GLY A 154 20.30 12.62 17.04
N ALA A 155 18.99 12.84 16.87
CA ALA A 155 17.95 12.20 17.65
C ALA A 155 17.51 10.87 16.98
N LEU A 156 16.81 10.01 17.72
CA LEU A 156 16.24 8.73 17.21
C LEU A 156 17.26 7.80 16.53
N GLN A 157 18.54 7.87 16.93
CA GLN A 157 19.61 7.06 16.30
C GLN A 157 19.39 5.56 16.55
N GLU A 158 19.00 5.18 17.76
CA GLU A 158 18.79 3.78 18.13
C GLU A 158 17.53 3.22 17.48
N GLU A 159 16.46 4.03 17.40
CA GLU A 159 15.17 3.61 16.84
C GLU A 159 15.19 3.50 15.31
N MET A 160 15.88 4.43 14.63
CA MET A 160 15.92 4.50 13.16
C MET A 160 17.07 3.68 12.55
N ALA A 161 18.14 3.45 13.31
CA ALA A 161 19.32 2.71 12.86
C ALA A 161 19.77 1.67 13.90
N PRO A 162 18.94 0.69 14.25
CA PRO A 162 19.32 -0.35 15.16
C PRO A 162 20.52 -1.13 14.60
N GLY A 163 21.61 -1.19 15.39
CA GLY A 163 22.87 -1.81 14.92
C GLY A 163 23.65 -0.99 13.89
N GLY A 164 23.39 0.33 13.78
CA GLY A 164 24.10 1.26 12.90
C GLY A 164 23.61 1.31 11.45
N ASN A 165 22.63 0.52 11.08
CA ASN A 165 22.05 0.52 9.75
C ASN A 165 20.72 1.29 9.73
N PHE A 166 20.69 2.40 8.98
CA PHE A 166 19.47 3.18 8.79
C PHE A 166 18.37 2.36 8.08
N ASN A 167 17.18 2.35 8.68
CA ASN A 167 16.01 1.73 8.08
C ASN A 167 14.81 2.68 8.14
N ALA A 168 14.37 3.17 6.99
CA ALA A 168 13.22 4.07 6.86
C ALA A 168 11.90 3.46 7.34
N ASP A 169 11.75 2.14 7.30
CA ASP A 169 10.54 1.44 7.77
C ASP A 169 10.35 1.58 9.29
N ASN A 170 11.39 1.94 10.03
CA ASN A 170 11.32 2.18 11.47
C ASN A 170 10.74 3.56 11.84
N ALA A 171 10.61 4.49 10.88
CA ALA A 171 10.23 5.88 11.15
C ALA A 171 8.93 6.02 11.94
N TYR A 172 7.89 5.32 11.52
CA TYR A 172 6.58 5.41 12.19
C TYR A 172 6.60 4.79 13.60
N SER A 173 7.26 3.65 13.75
CA SER A 173 7.39 2.97 15.07
C SER A 173 8.24 3.78 16.04
N ALA A 174 9.28 4.46 15.56
CA ALA A 174 10.10 5.36 16.37
C ALA A 174 9.24 6.49 16.97
N ILE A 175 8.44 7.17 16.15
CA ILE A 175 7.54 8.23 16.64
C ILE A 175 6.45 7.69 17.57
N LEU A 176 5.88 6.52 17.29
CA LEU A 176 4.90 5.89 18.18
C LEU A 176 5.44 5.68 19.61
N GLY A 177 6.75 5.47 19.73
CA GLY A 177 7.43 5.34 21.03
C GLY A 177 7.24 6.54 21.96
N PHE A 178 7.04 7.74 21.43
CA PHE A 178 6.90 8.98 22.17
C PHE A 178 5.44 9.37 22.51
N LEU A 179 4.45 8.62 22.02
CA LEU A 179 3.07 8.86 22.42
C LEU A 179 2.85 8.54 23.90
N PRO A 180 1.93 9.25 24.59
CA PRO A 180 1.48 8.85 25.91
C PRO A 180 0.98 7.40 25.94
N ASN A 181 1.18 6.69 27.05
CA ASN A 181 0.94 5.24 27.13
C ASN A 181 -0.45 4.80 26.64
N GLY A 182 -1.53 5.52 26.98
CA GLY A 182 -2.87 5.20 26.51
C GLY A 182 -3.03 5.35 24.99
N MET A 183 -2.49 6.43 24.43
CA MET A 183 -2.53 6.69 22.98
C MET A 183 -1.63 5.74 22.20
N LYS A 184 -0.46 5.39 22.74
CA LYS A 184 0.44 4.38 22.17
C LYS A 184 -0.28 3.04 22.02
N GLY A 185 -0.93 2.56 23.07
CA GLY A 185 -1.71 1.31 23.06
C GLY A 185 -2.86 1.37 22.06
N LEU A 186 -3.61 2.47 22.02
CA LEU A 186 -4.71 2.66 21.08
C LEU A 186 -4.23 2.68 19.63
N SER A 187 -3.15 3.40 19.32
CA SER A 187 -2.57 3.47 17.97
C SER A 187 -2.03 2.11 17.52
N LEU A 188 -1.35 1.37 18.38
CA LEU A 188 -0.86 0.02 18.07
C LEU A 188 -2.03 -0.96 17.86
N ALA A 189 -3.06 -0.89 18.69
CA ALA A 189 -4.25 -1.72 18.53
C ALA A 189 -4.98 -1.42 17.21
N ALA A 190 -5.14 -0.13 16.86
CA ALA A 190 -5.76 0.28 15.61
C ALA A 190 -4.94 -0.16 14.40
N LEU A 191 -3.62 0.00 14.43
CA LEU A 191 -2.73 -0.43 13.36
C LEU A 191 -2.79 -1.95 13.16
N THR A 192 -2.70 -2.71 14.27
CA THR A 192 -2.85 -4.17 14.25
C THR A 192 -4.20 -4.57 13.69
N ALA A 193 -5.28 -3.95 14.13
CA ALA A 193 -6.62 -4.22 13.64
C ALA A 193 -6.76 -3.94 12.13
N ALA A 194 -6.16 -2.85 11.62
CA ALA A 194 -6.17 -2.52 10.19
C ALA A 194 -5.39 -3.52 9.33
N ILE A 195 -4.23 -3.99 9.81
CA ILE A 195 -3.48 -5.08 9.15
C ILE A 195 -4.35 -6.33 9.05
N VAL A 196 -5.02 -6.66 10.15
CA VAL A 196 -5.95 -7.79 10.28
C VAL A 196 -7.07 -7.70 9.27
N ALA A 197 -7.76 -6.58 9.20
CA ALA A 197 -8.88 -6.37 8.29
C ALA A 197 -8.44 -6.43 6.82
N SER A 198 -7.27 -5.89 6.51
CA SER A 198 -6.68 -5.93 5.17
C SER A 198 -6.36 -7.35 4.73
N LEU A 199 -5.72 -8.13 5.59
CA LEU A 199 -5.43 -9.54 5.33
C LEU A 199 -6.71 -10.36 5.19
N ALA A 200 -7.70 -10.10 6.04
CA ALA A 200 -9.01 -10.73 5.99
C ALA A 200 -9.70 -10.50 4.63
N GLY A 201 -9.76 -9.26 4.19
CA GLY A 201 -10.39 -8.91 2.93
C GLY A 201 -9.66 -9.49 1.71
N LYS A 202 -8.34 -9.52 1.73
CA LYS A 202 -7.52 -10.14 0.67
C LYS A 202 -7.70 -11.65 0.63
N ALA A 203 -7.65 -12.33 1.78
CA ALA A 203 -7.88 -13.78 1.86
C ALA A 203 -9.28 -14.16 1.38
N ASN A 204 -10.31 -13.36 1.73
CA ASN A 204 -11.67 -13.55 1.23
C ASN A 204 -11.76 -13.36 -0.30
N SER A 205 -11.04 -12.38 -0.87
CA SER A 205 -10.99 -12.18 -2.33
C SER A 205 -10.36 -13.37 -3.04
N ILE A 206 -9.23 -13.88 -2.53
CA ILE A 206 -8.57 -15.08 -3.05
C ILE A 206 -9.53 -16.28 -3.00
N ALA A 207 -10.21 -16.46 -1.87
CA ALA A 207 -11.19 -17.55 -1.73
C ALA A 207 -12.34 -17.42 -2.71
N THR A 208 -12.87 -16.23 -2.94
CA THR A 208 -13.97 -15.98 -3.88
C THR A 208 -13.52 -16.30 -5.31
N ILE A 209 -12.38 -15.77 -5.75
CA ILE A 209 -11.85 -16.03 -7.10
C ILE A 209 -11.61 -17.53 -7.29
N PHE A 210 -10.91 -18.17 -6.35
CA PHE A 210 -10.63 -19.60 -6.48
C PHE A 210 -11.91 -20.44 -6.51
N THR A 211 -12.84 -20.18 -5.58
CA THR A 211 -14.04 -20.99 -5.45
C THR A 211 -14.99 -20.81 -6.62
N MET A 212 -15.23 -19.56 -7.07
CA MET A 212 -16.22 -19.28 -8.11
C MET A 212 -15.66 -19.40 -9.51
N ASP A 213 -14.44 -18.88 -9.75
CA ASP A 213 -13.90 -18.78 -11.10
C ASP A 213 -13.06 -20.00 -11.49
N ILE A 214 -12.49 -20.73 -10.52
CA ILE A 214 -11.68 -21.93 -10.78
C ILE A 214 -12.44 -23.19 -10.40
N TYR A 215 -12.77 -23.36 -9.11
CA TYR A 215 -13.34 -24.62 -8.63
C TYR A 215 -14.72 -24.88 -9.23
N ASN A 216 -15.67 -23.98 -9.08
CA ASN A 216 -17.04 -24.14 -9.57
C ASN A 216 -17.10 -24.21 -11.10
N LYS A 217 -16.22 -23.50 -11.80
CA LYS A 217 -16.25 -23.43 -13.28
C LYS A 217 -15.56 -24.63 -13.95
N TYR A 218 -14.45 -25.11 -13.40
CA TYR A 218 -13.60 -26.12 -14.06
C TYR A 218 -13.56 -27.47 -13.33
N MET A 219 -13.79 -27.53 -12.01
CA MET A 219 -13.65 -28.75 -11.22
C MET A 219 -15.02 -29.39 -10.88
N ASP A 220 -15.99 -28.60 -10.43
CA ASP A 220 -17.31 -29.09 -10.04
C ASP A 220 -18.39 -28.04 -10.34
N LYS A 221 -18.95 -28.12 -11.54
CA LYS A 221 -19.97 -27.16 -12.03
C LYS A 221 -21.30 -27.25 -11.28
N ASN A 222 -21.56 -28.37 -10.62
CA ASN A 222 -22.81 -28.65 -9.91
C ASN A 222 -22.58 -28.63 -8.38
N ALA A 223 -21.53 -28.02 -7.91
CA ALA A 223 -21.20 -27.96 -6.49
C ALA A 223 -22.32 -27.29 -5.69
N SER A 224 -22.77 -27.92 -4.63
CA SER A 224 -23.77 -27.33 -3.73
C SER A 224 -23.17 -26.11 -3.02
N GLU A 225 -24.02 -25.16 -2.64
CA GLU A 225 -23.59 -23.94 -1.90
C GLU A 225 -22.76 -24.27 -0.65
N LYS A 226 -23.19 -25.29 0.11
CA LYS A 226 -22.44 -25.77 1.28
C LYS A 226 -21.02 -26.24 0.93
N LYS A 227 -20.84 -26.87 -0.22
CA LYS A 227 -19.55 -27.34 -0.73
C LYS A 227 -18.69 -26.16 -1.14
N LEU A 228 -19.24 -25.17 -1.85
CA LEU A 228 -18.54 -23.95 -2.23
C LEU A 228 -18.05 -23.16 -1.00
N ILE A 229 -18.88 -23.00 0.02
CA ILE A 229 -18.49 -22.37 1.29
C ILE A 229 -17.32 -23.14 1.95
N LYS A 230 -17.40 -24.48 1.98
CA LYS A 230 -16.32 -25.30 2.55
C LYS A 230 -15.00 -25.12 1.79
N ILE A 231 -15.04 -25.14 0.46
CA ILE A 231 -13.86 -24.90 -0.40
C ILE A 231 -13.29 -23.50 -0.17
N GLY A 232 -14.15 -22.47 -0.09
CA GLY A 232 -13.72 -21.11 0.23
C GLY A 232 -12.96 -21.03 1.56
N LYS A 233 -13.47 -21.67 2.61
CA LYS A 233 -12.80 -21.73 3.92
C LYS A 233 -11.42 -22.42 3.84
N ILE A 234 -11.33 -23.52 3.11
CA ILE A 234 -10.06 -24.23 2.90
C ILE A 234 -9.09 -23.33 2.13
N THR A 235 -9.55 -22.64 1.10
CA THR A 235 -8.72 -21.71 0.31
C THR A 235 -8.17 -20.58 1.16
N ILE A 236 -8.93 -20.02 2.10
CA ILE A 236 -8.45 -19.02 3.05
C ILE A 236 -7.27 -19.58 3.86
N VAL A 237 -7.43 -20.76 4.45
CA VAL A 237 -6.38 -21.39 5.26
C VAL A 237 -5.12 -21.63 4.44
N VAL A 238 -5.28 -22.22 3.25
CA VAL A 238 -4.16 -22.51 2.35
C VAL A 238 -3.44 -21.23 1.93
N SER A 239 -4.19 -20.17 1.57
CA SER A 239 -3.59 -18.89 1.16
C SER A 239 -2.77 -18.25 2.28
N ILE A 240 -3.23 -18.35 3.53
CA ILE A 240 -2.50 -17.84 4.70
C ILE A 240 -1.22 -18.66 4.94
N ILE A 241 -1.29 -20.00 4.87
CA ILE A 241 -0.11 -20.86 5.02
C ILE A 241 0.93 -20.54 3.94
N VAL A 242 0.50 -20.45 2.69
CA VAL A 242 1.39 -20.08 1.57
C VAL A 242 2.03 -18.71 1.79
N SER A 243 1.24 -17.72 2.24
CA SER A 243 1.77 -16.38 2.56
C SER A 243 2.82 -16.43 3.68
N LEU A 244 2.58 -17.22 4.73
CA LEU A 244 3.53 -17.40 5.82
C LEU A 244 4.84 -18.04 5.34
N LEU A 245 4.77 -19.05 4.47
CA LEU A 245 5.95 -19.69 3.90
C LEU A 245 6.80 -18.70 3.08
N PHE A 246 6.16 -17.82 2.30
CA PHE A 246 6.87 -16.82 1.51
C PHE A 246 7.49 -15.68 2.35
N THR A 247 6.91 -15.39 3.52
CA THR A 247 7.45 -14.36 4.43
C THR A 247 8.41 -14.92 5.47
N TRP A 248 8.56 -16.25 5.51
CA TRP A 248 9.48 -16.92 6.44
C TRP A 248 10.93 -16.65 6.04
N ASP A 249 11.73 -16.24 7.02
CA ASP A 249 13.18 -16.02 6.86
C ASP A 249 13.54 -15.06 5.70
N ASP A 250 12.66 -14.07 5.44
CA ASP A 250 12.79 -13.09 4.34
C ASP A 250 13.06 -13.71 2.95
N LEU A 251 12.44 -14.87 2.67
CA LEU A 251 12.60 -15.64 1.43
C LEU A 251 12.38 -14.76 0.16
N LEU A 252 11.56 -13.73 0.26
CA LEU A 252 11.28 -12.78 -0.82
C LEU A 252 12.19 -11.54 -0.81
N GLY A 253 13.11 -11.40 0.17
CA GLY A 253 14.01 -10.27 0.28
C GLY A 253 13.29 -8.93 0.57
N ILE A 254 12.17 -8.98 1.31
CA ILE A 254 11.33 -7.81 1.61
C ILE A 254 12.10 -6.82 2.50
N GLY A 255 12.88 -7.31 3.45
CA GLY A 255 13.60 -6.51 4.42
C GLY A 255 14.71 -5.64 3.83
N GLY A 256 15.29 -6.05 2.68
CA GLY A 256 16.41 -5.32 2.04
C GLY A 256 16.02 -4.09 1.24
N ALA A 257 14.79 -4.03 0.70
CA ALA A 257 14.36 -2.95 -0.19
C ALA A 257 13.34 -1.99 0.44
N GLY A 258 12.91 -2.25 1.67
CA GLY A 258 11.74 -1.62 2.29
C GLY A 258 10.42 -2.19 1.77
N GLY A 259 9.49 -2.47 2.69
CA GLY A 259 8.25 -3.19 2.37
C GLY A 259 7.38 -2.49 1.32
N PHE A 260 7.29 -1.16 1.36
CA PHE A 260 6.52 -0.39 0.38
C PHE A 260 7.11 -0.47 -1.03
N THR A 261 8.42 -0.28 -1.18
CA THR A 261 9.13 -0.34 -2.46
C THR A 261 9.01 -1.74 -3.09
N PHE A 262 9.14 -2.79 -2.27
CA PHE A 262 8.95 -4.17 -2.69
C PHE A 262 7.55 -4.39 -3.29
N ILE A 263 6.49 -4.01 -2.56
CA ILE A 263 5.10 -4.19 -3.01
C ILE A 263 4.86 -3.42 -4.31
N GLN A 264 5.31 -2.17 -4.42
CA GLN A 264 5.14 -1.34 -5.62
C GLN A 264 5.83 -1.96 -6.83
N LYS A 265 7.06 -2.44 -6.68
CA LYS A 265 7.81 -3.10 -7.75
C LYS A 265 7.08 -4.32 -8.30
N TYR A 266 6.65 -5.24 -7.45
CA TYR A 266 5.97 -6.46 -7.90
C TYR A 266 4.56 -6.20 -8.43
N THR A 267 3.85 -5.24 -7.84
CA THR A 267 2.56 -4.79 -8.36
C THR A 267 2.71 -4.16 -9.75
N GLY A 268 3.78 -3.39 -9.96
CA GLY A 268 4.11 -2.78 -11.25
C GLY A 268 4.30 -3.78 -12.39
N PHE A 269 4.80 -4.98 -12.13
CA PHE A 269 4.91 -6.02 -13.17
C PHE A 269 3.57 -6.55 -13.67
N ILE A 270 2.55 -6.57 -12.82
CA ILE A 270 1.25 -7.19 -13.12
C ILE A 270 0.21 -6.15 -13.55
N SER A 271 0.22 -4.97 -12.92
CA SER A 271 -0.82 -3.95 -13.08
C SER A 271 -1.05 -3.51 -14.53
N PRO A 272 -0.04 -3.28 -15.39
CA PRO A 272 -0.28 -2.84 -16.76
C PRO A 272 -1.06 -3.86 -17.57
N GLY A 273 -0.72 -5.14 -17.47
CA GLY A 273 -1.42 -6.22 -18.17
C GLY A 273 -2.87 -6.40 -17.70
N VAL A 274 -3.08 -6.36 -16.39
CA VAL A 274 -4.43 -6.44 -15.80
C VAL A 274 -5.27 -5.23 -16.22
N PHE A 275 -4.71 -4.03 -16.12
CA PHE A 275 -5.42 -2.81 -16.51
C PHE A 275 -5.80 -2.80 -17.99
N ALA A 276 -4.88 -3.17 -18.87
CA ALA A 276 -5.15 -3.28 -20.31
C ALA A 276 -6.25 -4.30 -20.62
N MET A 277 -6.21 -5.45 -19.97
CA MET A 277 -7.25 -6.49 -20.11
C MET A 277 -8.63 -5.97 -19.71
N PHE A 278 -8.74 -5.30 -18.56
CA PHE A 278 -10.01 -4.74 -18.10
C PHE A 278 -10.49 -3.58 -18.98
N LEU A 279 -9.61 -2.64 -19.32
CA LEU A 279 -9.94 -1.48 -20.14
C LEU A 279 -10.47 -1.92 -21.52
N LEU A 280 -9.74 -2.79 -22.19
CA LEU A 280 -10.16 -3.30 -23.50
C LEU A 280 -11.38 -4.21 -23.38
N GLY A 281 -11.48 -5.02 -22.34
CA GLY A 281 -12.64 -5.89 -22.09
C GLY A 281 -13.93 -5.12 -21.85
N MET A 282 -13.86 -3.95 -21.22
CA MET A 282 -15.04 -3.11 -20.93
C MET A 282 -15.44 -2.24 -22.12
N PHE A 283 -14.48 -1.72 -22.90
CA PHE A 283 -14.77 -0.70 -23.91
C PHE A 283 -14.63 -1.20 -25.36
N TRP A 284 -13.99 -2.34 -25.61
CA TRP A 284 -13.81 -2.88 -26.95
C TRP A 284 -14.60 -4.17 -27.17
N LYS A 285 -15.66 -4.10 -27.94
CA LYS A 285 -16.61 -5.21 -28.22
C LYS A 285 -15.97 -6.47 -28.86
N ARG A 286 -14.79 -6.38 -29.46
CA ARG A 286 -14.06 -7.49 -30.10
C ARG A 286 -13.12 -8.24 -29.16
N THR A 287 -13.02 -7.85 -27.90
CA THR A 287 -12.15 -8.50 -26.92
C THR A 287 -12.67 -9.90 -26.60
N THR A 288 -11.79 -10.88 -26.65
CA THR A 288 -12.08 -12.29 -26.34
C THR A 288 -11.38 -12.70 -25.03
N GLY A 289 -11.85 -13.78 -24.38
CA GLY A 289 -11.19 -14.30 -23.17
C GLY A 289 -9.73 -14.71 -23.40
N SER A 290 -9.42 -15.28 -24.57
CA SER A 290 -8.04 -15.63 -24.95
C SER A 290 -7.15 -14.40 -25.15
N ALA A 291 -7.70 -13.29 -25.68
CA ALA A 291 -6.98 -12.03 -25.80
C ALA A 291 -6.66 -11.45 -24.41
N GLY A 292 -7.56 -11.62 -23.44
CA GLY A 292 -7.33 -11.22 -22.04
C GLY A 292 -6.16 -11.98 -21.41
N ILE A 293 -6.11 -13.30 -21.57
CA ILE A 293 -5.00 -14.14 -21.08
C ILE A 293 -3.69 -13.75 -21.76
N ALA A 294 -3.71 -13.61 -23.09
CA ALA A 294 -2.52 -13.21 -23.84
C ALA A 294 -2.02 -11.83 -23.42
N GLY A 295 -2.91 -10.85 -23.22
CA GLY A 295 -2.59 -9.51 -22.75
C GLY A 295 -1.96 -9.51 -21.36
N LEU A 296 -2.48 -10.32 -20.43
CA LEU A 296 -1.91 -10.44 -19.10
C LEU A 296 -0.51 -11.04 -19.12
N ILE A 297 -0.31 -12.15 -19.84
CA ILE A 297 1.00 -12.82 -19.93
C ILE A 297 2.00 -11.90 -20.64
N THR A 298 1.62 -11.31 -21.78
CA THR A 298 2.49 -10.41 -22.54
C THR A 298 2.85 -9.17 -21.71
N GLY A 299 1.89 -8.57 -21.02
CA GLY A 299 2.12 -7.43 -20.13
C GLY A 299 3.12 -7.75 -19.04
N PHE A 300 2.98 -8.89 -18.38
CA PHE A 300 3.92 -9.34 -17.35
C PHE A 300 5.33 -9.58 -17.93
N VAL A 301 5.43 -10.34 -19.04
CA VAL A 301 6.73 -10.63 -19.67
C VAL A 301 7.42 -9.35 -20.13
N LEU A 302 6.69 -8.43 -20.78
CA LEU A 302 7.24 -7.15 -21.22
C LEU A 302 7.73 -6.32 -20.02
N SER A 303 6.95 -6.23 -18.94
CA SER A 303 7.35 -5.49 -17.74
C SER A 303 8.62 -6.05 -17.12
N VAL A 304 8.74 -7.37 -17.01
CA VAL A 304 9.95 -8.04 -16.50
C VAL A 304 11.15 -7.82 -17.44
N CYS A 305 10.95 -7.96 -18.76
CA CYS A 305 12.00 -7.76 -19.76
C CYS A 305 12.49 -6.31 -19.76
N LEU A 306 11.59 -5.33 -19.72
CA LEU A 306 11.94 -3.92 -19.65
C LEU A 306 12.70 -3.59 -18.38
N ASN A 307 12.26 -4.13 -17.23
CA ASN A 307 12.99 -3.93 -15.97
C ASN A 307 14.41 -4.50 -16.02
N LYS A 308 14.62 -5.66 -16.67
CA LYS A 308 15.92 -6.34 -16.68
C LYS A 308 16.86 -5.83 -17.78
N TYR A 309 16.35 -5.57 -18.99
CA TYR A 309 17.17 -5.36 -20.20
C TYR A 309 17.09 -3.95 -20.78
N ALA A 310 16.12 -3.13 -20.37
CA ALA A 310 16.06 -1.76 -20.87
C ALA A 310 17.30 -0.94 -20.44
N PRO A 311 17.80 -0.04 -21.30
CA PRO A 311 18.85 0.90 -20.91
C PRO A 311 18.47 1.65 -19.62
N PRO A 312 19.44 2.06 -18.80
CA PRO A 312 19.16 2.73 -17.53
C PRO A 312 18.13 3.86 -17.61
N ARG A 313 18.16 4.64 -18.70
CA ARG A 313 17.18 5.73 -18.94
C ARG A 313 15.74 5.26 -19.21
N PHE A 314 15.52 4.01 -19.62
CA PHE A 314 14.18 3.43 -19.82
C PHE A 314 13.78 2.48 -18.71
N ARG A 315 14.74 1.95 -17.94
CA ARG A 315 14.47 1.00 -16.86
C ARG A 315 13.62 1.60 -15.73
N HIS A 316 13.60 2.92 -15.64
CA HIS A 316 13.01 3.69 -14.56
C HIS A 316 11.77 4.49 -14.98
N GLU A 317 11.46 4.59 -16.27
CA GLU A 317 10.24 5.25 -16.76
C GLU A 317 9.04 4.27 -16.84
N THR A 318 9.25 2.99 -16.56
CA THR A 318 8.22 1.93 -16.71
C THR A 318 7.59 1.45 -15.40
N PHE A 319 7.93 2.06 -14.26
CA PHE A 319 7.33 1.70 -12.96
C PHE A 319 6.82 2.90 -12.19
#